data_b25d47fd5f0699e7006c7b3c0d70475a
#
_entry.id   b25d47fd5f0699e7006c7b3c0d70475a
#
_cell.length_a   1.000
_cell.length_b   1.000
_cell.length_c   1.000
_cell.angle_alpha   90.00
_cell.angle_beta   90.00
_cell.angle_gamma   90.00
#
_symmetry.space_group_name_H-M   'P 1'
#
loop_
_entity.id
_entity.type
_entity.pdbx_description
1 polymer ?
#
loop_
_entity_poly.entity_id
_entity_poly.type
_entity_poly.pdbx_seq_one_letter_code
_entity_poly.pdbx_strand_id
1 'polypeptide(L)'
;MTLFPCAKINLGLNVVSKRDDGYHNLETVFYPIPLCDALEVTVMDSDFPSDFPCDLKITGNSIECNEHENLVVKAYNILSKDFTLPRIHTHLHKQIPSQAGLGGG
;
A
#
# COMPACT_ATOMS: atom_id res chain seq x y z
N MET A 1 2.15 -1.66 -15.72
CA MET A 1 1.06 -2.37 -15.02
C MET A 1 0.32 -1.38 -14.12
N THR A 2 -0.97 -1.35 -14.22
CA THR A 2 -1.81 -0.46 -13.41
C THR A 2 -2.82 -1.28 -12.63
N LEU A 3 -2.93 -1.03 -11.33
CA LEU A 3 -3.86 -1.69 -10.43
C LEU A 3 -4.76 -0.65 -9.76
N PHE A 4 -5.98 -1.05 -9.43
CA PHE A 4 -6.97 -0.19 -8.77
C PHE A 4 -7.43 -0.85 -7.46
N PRO A 5 -6.62 -0.79 -6.39
CA PRO A 5 -7.01 -1.33 -5.10
C PRO A 5 -8.18 -0.56 -4.51
N CYS A 6 -9.24 -1.27 -4.16
CA CYS A 6 -10.47 -0.69 -3.64
C CYS A 6 -10.43 -0.55 -2.11
N ALA A 7 -11.16 0.44 -1.62
CA ALA A 7 -11.48 0.57 -0.21
C ALA A 7 -12.45 -0.52 0.25
N LYS A 8 -12.51 -0.74 1.54
CA LYS A 8 -13.47 -1.63 2.20
C LYS A 8 -14.11 -0.96 3.40
N ILE A 9 -15.28 -1.43 3.77
CA ILE A 9 -15.89 -1.13 5.07
C ILE A 9 -16.06 -2.43 5.85
N ASN A 10 -16.14 -2.32 7.17
CA ASN A 10 -16.47 -3.44 8.05
C ASN A 10 -17.98 -3.43 8.32
N LEU A 11 -18.64 -4.54 8.02
CA LEU A 11 -20.04 -4.75 8.38
C LEU A 11 -20.09 -5.44 9.74
N GLY A 12 -20.11 -4.63 10.81
CA GLY A 12 -19.93 -5.11 12.17
C GLY A 12 -18.47 -5.44 12.47
N LEU A 13 -18.02 -5.07 13.63
CA LEU A 13 -16.64 -5.33 14.07
C LEU A 13 -16.66 -5.65 15.56
N ASN A 14 -16.28 -6.88 15.91
CA ASN A 14 -16.07 -7.31 17.27
C ASN A 14 -14.59 -7.57 17.51
N VAL A 15 -14.02 -6.90 18.50
CA VAL A 15 -12.69 -7.23 19.02
C VAL A 15 -12.84 -8.36 20.02
N VAL A 16 -12.40 -9.56 19.66
CA VAL A 16 -12.62 -10.78 20.47
C VAL A 16 -11.57 -10.90 21.57
N SER A 17 -10.30 -10.65 21.22
CA SER A 17 -9.20 -10.76 22.18
C SER A 17 -7.98 -9.98 21.68
N LYS A 18 -7.12 -9.59 22.64
CA LYS A 18 -5.81 -9.02 22.31
C LYS A 18 -4.79 -10.15 22.16
N ARG A 19 -4.02 -10.12 21.08
CA ARG A 19 -2.96 -11.10 20.82
C ARG A 19 -1.63 -10.66 21.45
N ASP A 20 -0.75 -11.62 21.71
CA ASP A 20 0.58 -11.36 22.28
C ASP A 20 1.47 -10.52 21.37
N ASP A 21 1.22 -10.52 20.06
CA ASP A 21 1.96 -9.72 19.07
C ASP A 21 1.49 -8.26 18.99
N GLY A 22 0.56 -7.83 19.87
CA GLY A 22 0.01 -6.48 19.91
C GLY A 22 -1.21 -6.27 19.02
N TYR A 23 -1.55 -7.22 18.16
CA TYR A 23 -2.77 -7.20 17.36
C TYR A 23 -3.96 -7.79 18.14
N HIS A 24 -5.15 -7.63 17.59
CA HIS A 24 -6.38 -8.14 18.14
C HIS A 24 -7.01 -9.17 17.20
N ASN A 25 -7.65 -10.18 17.79
CA ASN A 25 -8.52 -11.07 17.04
C ASN A 25 -9.86 -10.36 16.79
N LEU A 26 -10.32 -10.40 15.54
CA LEU A 26 -11.51 -9.68 15.11
C LEU A 26 -12.52 -10.64 14.50
N GLU A 27 -13.81 -10.34 14.72
CA GLU A 27 -14.91 -10.92 13.96
C GLU A 27 -15.57 -9.81 13.15
N THR A 28 -15.48 -9.91 11.82
CA THR A 28 -16.02 -8.89 10.93
C THR A 28 -16.31 -9.46 9.54
N VAL A 29 -17.13 -8.73 8.79
CA VAL A 29 -17.30 -8.97 7.36
C VAL A 29 -16.80 -7.75 6.61
N PHE A 30 -15.85 -7.95 5.68
CA PHE A 30 -15.37 -6.90 4.79
C PHE A 30 -16.31 -6.74 3.61
N TYR A 31 -16.64 -5.50 3.30
CA TYR A 31 -17.40 -5.16 2.10
C TYR A 31 -16.62 -4.16 1.26
N PRO A 32 -16.15 -4.55 0.06
CA PRO A 32 -15.46 -3.62 -0.82
C PRO A 32 -16.41 -2.58 -1.39
N ILE A 33 -15.93 -1.34 -1.49
CA ILE A 33 -16.68 -0.23 -2.06
C ILE A 33 -15.96 0.31 -3.31
N PRO A 34 -16.68 0.97 -4.26
CA PRO A 34 -16.09 1.43 -5.51
C PRO A 34 -15.31 2.74 -5.36
N LEU A 35 -14.54 2.87 -4.30
CA LEU A 35 -13.58 3.93 -4.09
C LEU A 35 -12.20 3.30 -4.16
N CYS A 36 -11.39 3.69 -5.14
CA CYS A 36 -10.12 3.03 -5.41
C CYS A 36 -8.98 4.03 -5.48
N ASP A 37 -7.81 3.59 -5.05
CA ASP A 37 -6.55 4.21 -5.44
C ASP A 37 -6.15 3.72 -6.84
N ALA A 38 -5.17 4.34 -7.44
CA ALA A 38 -4.52 3.84 -8.64
C ALA A 38 -3.02 3.67 -8.37
N LEU A 39 -2.50 2.49 -8.65
CA LEU A 39 -1.08 2.19 -8.55
C LEU A 39 -0.54 1.79 -9.92
N GLU A 40 0.39 2.57 -10.44
CA GLU A 40 1.12 2.27 -11.65
C GLU A 40 2.53 1.81 -11.32
N VAL A 41 2.97 0.72 -11.94
CA VAL A 41 4.30 0.14 -11.78
C VAL A 41 4.94 -0.03 -13.14
N THR A 42 6.12 0.56 -13.33
CA THR A 42 6.92 0.42 -14.55
C THR A 42 8.36 0.07 -14.21
N VAL A 43 9.01 -0.70 -15.08
CA VAL A 43 10.42 -1.06 -14.90
C VAL A 43 11.30 0.12 -15.30
N MET A 44 12.29 0.44 -14.45
CA MET A 44 13.28 1.46 -14.76
C MET A 44 14.20 1.00 -15.90
N ASP A 45 14.63 1.96 -16.72
CA ASP A 45 15.75 1.71 -17.63
C ASP A 45 17.02 1.39 -16.84
N SER A 46 17.86 0.52 -17.40
CA SER A 46 19.06 0.02 -16.70
C SER A 46 20.06 1.11 -16.34
N ASP A 47 20.07 2.21 -17.08
CA ASP A 47 20.95 3.36 -16.91
C ASP A 47 20.28 4.54 -16.18
N PHE A 48 19.03 4.37 -15.71
CA PHE A 48 18.34 5.42 -14.97
C PHE A 48 19.05 5.71 -13.64
N PRO A 49 19.45 6.97 -13.39
CA PRO A 49 20.20 7.33 -12.19
C PRO A 49 19.27 7.42 -10.97
N SER A 50 19.16 6.35 -10.23
CA SER A 50 18.44 6.33 -8.97
C SER A 50 19.23 5.54 -7.93
N ASP A 51 19.33 6.10 -6.72
CA ASP A 51 19.95 5.42 -5.58
C ASP A 51 19.04 4.37 -4.96
N PHE A 52 17.75 4.39 -5.33
CA PHE A 52 16.74 3.50 -4.78
C PHE A 52 16.19 2.55 -5.84
N PRO A 53 16.04 1.26 -5.52
CA PRO A 53 15.51 0.28 -6.47
C PRO A 53 14.00 0.42 -6.70
N CYS A 54 13.28 1.09 -5.81
CA CYS A 54 11.86 1.41 -5.94
C CYS A 54 11.65 2.88 -5.61
N ASP A 55 11.37 3.69 -6.61
CA ASP A 55 10.95 5.07 -6.35
C ASP A 55 9.42 5.17 -6.31
N LEU A 56 8.93 6.15 -5.60
CA LEU A 56 7.50 6.37 -5.41
C LEU A 56 7.16 7.83 -5.61
N LYS A 57 6.18 8.07 -6.48
CA LYS A 57 5.51 9.36 -6.60
C LYS A 57 4.08 9.23 -6.11
N ILE A 58 3.66 10.14 -5.24
CA ILE A 58 2.30 10.16 -4.69
C ILE A 58 1.57 11.40 -5.18
N THR A 59 0.35 11.22 -5.66
CA THR A 59 -0.58 12.29 -6.04
C THR A 59 -1.95 12.05 -5.40
N GLY A 60 -2.84 13.03 -5.48
CA GLY A 60 -4.16 12.94 -4.87
C GLY A 60 -4.15 13.36 -3.40
N ASN A 61 -4.86 12.61 -2.54
CA ASN A 61 -4.90 12.90 -1.10
C ASN A 61 -3.53 12.79 -0.48
N SER A 62 -3.13 13.78 0.31
CA SER A 62 -1.82 13.79 0.95
C SER A 62 -1.67 12.66 1.97
N ILE A 63 -0.50 12.06 2.00
CA ILE A 63 -0.09 11.08 2.99
C ILE A 63 1.06 11.68 3.79
N GLU A 64 0.90 11.76 5.11
CA GLU A 64 1.93 12.23 6.00
C GLU A 64 2.95 11.12 6.31
N CYS A 65 3.70 10.70 5.31
CA CYS A 65 4.80 9.78 5.52
C CYS A 65 5.92 10.03 4.52
N ASN A 66 7.13 9.68 4.91
CA ASN A 66 8.26 9.65 4.02
C ASN A 66 8.03 8.58 2.94
N GLU A 67 8.45 8.84 1.69
CA GLU A 67 8.31 7.89 0.59
C GLU A 67 8.86 6.51 0.94
N HIS A 68 10.00 6.45 1.64
CA HIS A 68 10.64 5.19 2.04
C HIS A 68 9.88 4.44 3.14
N GLU A 69 8.99 5.11 3.85
CA GLU A 69 8.13 4.52 4.88
C GLU A 69 6.77 4.10 4.32
N ASN A 70 6.48 4.44 3.07
CA ASN A 70 5.23 4.06 2.43
C ASN A 70 5.14 2.53 2.25
N LEU A 71 3.94 1.99 2.42
CA LEU A 71 3.69 0.55 2.33
C LEU A 71 4.05 -0.04 0.97
N VAL A 72 3.94 0.73 -0.13
CA VAL A 72 4.34 0.28 -1.47
C VAL A 72 5.84 -0.02 -1.52
N VAL A 73 6.66 0.89 -1.00
CA VAL A 73 8.12 0.70 -0.94
C VAL A 73 8.48 -0.42 0.03
N LYS A 74 7.82 -0.50 1.16
CA LYS A 74 8.02 -1.60 2.13
C LYS A 74 7.69 -2.96 1.52
N ALA A 75 6.61 -3.06 0.76
CA ALA A 75 6.25 -4.30 0.06
C ALA A 75 7.32 -4.73 -0.94
N TYR A 76 7.83 -3.78 -1.74
CA TYR A 76 8.93 -4.05 -2.65
C TYR A 76 10.17 -4.57 -1.91
N ASN A 77 10.54 -3.90 -0.82
CA ASN A 77 11.73 -4.28 -0.03
C ASN A 77 11.59 -5.68 0.60
N ILE A 78 10.40 -6.04 1.05
CA ILE A 78 10.13 -7.37 1.59
C ILE A 78 10.27 -8.44 0.51
N LEU A 79 9.66 -8.23 -0.65
CA LEU A 79 9.73 -9.17 -1.78
C LEU A 79 11.15 -9.32 -2.32
N SER A 80 11.92 -8.24 -2.33
CA SER A 80 13.29 -8.26 -2.84
C SER A 80 14.27 -9.09 -2.01
N LYS A 81 13.89 -9.46 -0.79
CA LYS A 81 14.69 -10.36 0.05
C LYS A 81 14.64 -11.80 -0.45
N ASP A 82 13.53 -12.22 -1.03
CA ASP A 82 13.30 -13.60 -1.47
C ASP A 82 13.38 -13.76 -2.99
N PHE A 83 13.21 -12.67 -3.75
CA PHE A 83 13.19 -12.66 -5.21
C PHE A 83 14.13 -11.62 -5.78
N THR A 84 14.74 -11.92 -6.92
CA THR A 84 15.46 -10.91 -7.71
C THR A 84 14.44 -10.06 -8.47
N LEU A 85 14.25 -8.83 -8.05
CA LEU A 85 13.29 -7.91 -8.65
C LEU A 85 14.01 -6.84 -9.49
N PRO A 86 13.42 -6.42 -10.63
CA PRO A 86 13.94 -5.27 -11.35
C PRO A 86 13.74 -3.99 -10.54
N ARG A 87 14.51 -2.96 -10.86
CA ARG A 87 14.26 -1.61 -10.36
C ARG A 87 12.98 -1.08 -10.98
N ILE A 88 12.14 -0.42 -10.20
CA ILE A 88 10.81 0.03 -10.66
C ILE A 88 10.53 1.48 -10.30
N HIS A 89 9.77 2.14 -11.17
CA HIS A 89 9.04 3.37 -10.86
C HIS A 89 7.64 3.01 -10.40
N THR A 90 7.19 3.63 -9.32
CA THR A 90 5.82 3.51 -8.86
C THR A 90 5.16 4.88 -8.76
N HIS A 91 3.90 4.95 -9.18
CA HIS A 91 3.06 6.12 -9.01
C HIS A 91 1.77 5.70 -8.32
N LEU A 92 1.56 6.24 -7.13
CA LEU A 92 0.36 6.00 -6.33
C LEU A 92 -0.52 7.24 -6.36
N HIS A 93 -1.69 7.13 -6.98
CA HIS A 93 -2.70 8.18 -6.91
C HIS A 93 -3.70 7.82 -5.81
N LYS A 94 -3.68 8.61 -4.73
CA LYS A 94 -4.50 8.35 -3.55
C LYS A 94 -5.87 9.04 -3.67
N GLN A 95 -6.91 8.25 -3.59
CA GLN A 95 -8.29 8.70 -3.38
C GLN A 95 -8.84 8.22 -2.03
N ILE A 96 -8.36 7.09 -1.53
CA ILE A 96 -8.78 6.53 -0.24
C ILE A 96 -8.01 7.27 0.86
N PRO A 97 -8.70 7.90 1.84
CA PRO A 97 -8.01 8.52 2.97
C PRO A 97 -7.23 7.51 3.78
N SER A 98 -6.03 7.88 4.22
CA SER A 98 -5.22 7.06 5.11
C SER A 98 -5.79 7.07 6.53
N GLN A 99 -5.68 5.96 7.24
CA GLN A 99 -6.10 5.82 8.64
C GLN A 99 -7.59 6.13 8.89
N ALA A 100 -8.42 5.97 7.87
CA ALA A 100 -9.85 6.23 7.94
C ALA A 100 -10.70 4.97 8.18
N GLY A 101 -10.06 3.82 8.44
CA GLY A 101 -10.76 2.54 8.59
C GLY A 101 -11.22 1.92 7.28
N LEU A 102 -10.79 2.46 6.13
CA LEU A 102 -11.20 2.04 4.79
C LEU A 102 -10.22 1.09 4.10
N GLY A 103 -9.13 0.72 4.79
CA GLY A 103 -8.10 -0.13 4.23
C GLY A 103 -7.12 0.58 3.28
N GLY A 104 -7.12 1.89 3.25
CA GLY A 104 -6.13 2.70 2.55
C GLY A 104 -4.90 2.93 3.42
N GLY A 105 -3.81 2.32 3.06
CA GLY A 105 -2.53 2.43 3.78
C GLY A 105 -1.89 3.82 3.75
#